data_61baea1fd5a346e411b4f517fc14fbe1
#
_entry.id   61baea1fd5a346e411b4f517fc14fbe1
#
_cell.length_a   1.000
_cell.length_b   1.000
_cell.length_c   1.000
_cell.angle_alpha   90.00
_cell.angle_beta   90.00
_cell.angle_gamma   90.00
#
_symmetry.space_group_name_H-M   'P 1'
#
loop_
_entity.id
_entity.type
_entity.pdbx_description
1 polymer ?
#
loop_
_entity_poly.entity_id
_entity_poly.type
_entity_poly.pdbx_seq_one_letter_code
_entity_poly.pdbx_strand_id
1 'polypeptide(L)'
;MKQIVFAVAAALGVTAFAAPAHAVRFRWNVDYTGFFAEGASISGSFVAEESAAADGIVSGDEFDSWMWSWSGNTEVEAFTISSANADFVTLFDTPGFFVDGTANEVELADGLDQGTYISDDFGLDLEFLFVDSFAAGTTTFGDTAAGGSIMVSEPEQVPEPATVFGLLAVAGGFAVAKRQKQAA
;
A
#
# COMPACT_ATOMS: atom_id res chain seq x y z
N MET A 1 -64.99 -35.12 -6.40
CA MET A 1 -63.97 -34.41 -7.22
C MET A 1 -62.82 -34.11 -6.27
N LYS A 2 -61.66 -34.81 -6.46
CA LYS A 2 -60.46 -34.63 -5.62
C LYS A 2 -59.58 -33.57 -6.28
N GLN A 3 -59.36 -32.47 -5.63
CA GLN A 3 -58.39 -31.43 -6.07
C GLN A 3 -56.98 -31.87 -5.64
N ILE A 4 -56.13 -32.08 -6.64
CA ILE A 4 -54.70 -32.35 -6.45
C ILE A 4 -53.98 -30.96 -6.39
N VAL A 5 -53.49 -30.62 -5.21
CA VAL A 5 -52.66 -29.44 -5.04
C VAL A 5 -51.22 -29.84 -5.38
N PHE A 6 -50.69 -29.32 -6.47
CA PHE A 6 -49.28 -29.41 -6.81
C PHE A 6 -48.49 -28.37 -6.00
N ALA A 7 -47.75 -28.82 -5.02
CA ALA A 7 -46.74 -28.00 -4.36
C ALA A 7 -45.46 -28.01 -5.22
N VAL A 8 -45.22 -26.94 -5.95
CA VAL A 8 -43.92 -26.70 -6.61
C VAL A 8 -42.94 -26.18 -5.55
N ALA A 9 -42.09 -27.08 -5.06
CA ALA A 9 -40.93 -26.68 -4.26
C ALA A 9 -39.90 -26.09 -5.21
N ALA A 10 -39.79 -24.76 -5.25
CA ALA A 10 -38.66 -24.08 -5.87
C ALA A 10 -37.42 -24.26 -5.00
N ALA A 11 -36.62 -25.26 -5.33
CA ALA A 11 -35.26 -25.39 -4.80
C ALA A 11 -34.41 -24.26 -5.41
N LEU A 12 -34.31 -23.15 -4.69
CA LEU A 12 -33.29 -22.13 -4.95
C LEU A 12 -31.95 -22.75 -4.60
N GLY A 13 -31.31 -23.34 -5.62
CA GLY A 13 -29.91 -23.72 -5.54
C GLY A 13 -29.07 -22.48 -5.33
N VAL A 14 -28.70 -22.22 -4.11
CA VAL A 14 -27.62 -21.27 -3.79
C VAL A 14 -26.34 -21.95 -4.27
N THR A 15 -25.96 -21.73 -5.51
CA THR A 15 -24.60 -21.97 -5.96
C THR A 15 -23.73 -20.99 -5.19
N ALA A 16 -23.12 -21.46 -4.09
CA ALA A 16 -22.00 -20.79 -3.47
C ALA A 16 -20.93 -20.70 -4.55
N PHE A 17 -20.85 -19.57 -5.22
CA PHE A 17 -19.64 -19.24 -5.98
C PHE A 17 -18.55 -19.16 -4.93
N ALA A 18 -17.71 -20.18 -4.86
CA ALA A 18 -16.44 -20.08 -4.15
C ALA A 18 -15.70 -18.94 -4.87
N ALA A 19 -15.71 -17.75 -4.27
CA ALA A 19 -14.81 -16.71 -4.71
C ALA A 19 -13.40 -17.30 -4.63
N PRO A 20 -12.55 -17.09 -5.64
CA PRO A 20 -11.16 -17.48 -5.52
C PRO A 20 -10.64 -16.86 -4.22
N ALA A 21 -9.90 -17.65 -3.44
CA ALA A 21 -9.22 -17.11 -2.27
C ALA A 21 -8.25 -16.05 -2.81
N HIS A 22 -8.62 -14.80 -2.67
CA HIS A 22 -7.70 -13.71 -2.95
C HIS A 22 -6.68 -13.69 -1.82
N ALA A 23 -5.41 -13.51 -2.18
CA ALA A 23 -4.37 -13.33 -1.19
C ALA A 23 -4.68 -12.08 -0.35
N VAL A 24 -4.56 -12.22 0.96
CA VAL A 24 -4.77 -11.08 1.86
C VAL A 24 -3.65 -10.08 1.63
N ARG A 25 -4.01 -8.82 1.46
CA ARG A 25 -3.08 -7.72 1.23
C ARG A 25 -2.96 -6.86 2.47
N PHE A 26 -1.74 -6.42 2.70
CA PHE A 26 -1.43 -5.49 3.78
C PHE A 26 -0.76 -4.24 3.24
N ARG A 27 -0.92 -3.15 3.97
CA ARG A 27 -0.21 -1.89 3.79
C ARG A 27 0.70 -1.67 4.96
N TRP A 28 1.94 -1.29 4.68
CA TRP A 28 2.90 -0.77 5.64
C TRP A 28 3.14 0.71 5.34
N ASN A 29 3.18 1.54 6.38
CA ASN A 29 3.57 2.93 6.26
C ASN A 29 5.02 3.07 6.70
N VAL A 30 5.76 3.96 6.04
CA VAL A 30 7.19 4.17 6.29
C VAL A 30 7.43 5.66 6.44
N ASP A 31 8.16 6.04 7.48
CA ASP A 31 8.52 7.41 7.78
C ASP A 31 10.02 7.56 7.97
N TYR A 32 10.63 8.47 7.22
CA TYR A 32 12.02 8.90 7.32
C TYR A 32 12.05 10.28 7.95
N THR A 33 12.52 10.38 9.18
CA THR A 33 12.52 11.62 9.95
C THR A 33 13.90 11.93 10.53
N GLY A 34 14.24 13.22 10.62
CA GLY A 34 15.47 13.69 11.24
C GLY A 34 16.73 13.57 10.37
N PHE A 35 16.62 13.12 9.13
CA PHE A 35 17.74 13.04 8.19
C PHE A 35 17.99 14.34 7.43
N PHE A 36 16.93 15.09 7.12
CA PHE A 36 16.99 16.25 6.24
C PHE A 36 16.99 17.56 7.03
N ALA A 37 17.65 18.56 6.45
CA ALA A 37 17.64 19.92 6.99
C ALA A 37 16.21 20.48 7.04
N GLU A 38 16.02 21.52 7.86
CA GLU A 38 14.75 22.24 8.02
C GLU A 38 13.58 21.38 8.56
N GLY A 39 13.89 20.17 9.06
CA GLY A 39 12.88 19.23 9.55
C GLY A 39 12.08 18.58 8.43
N ALA A 40 12.58 18.62 7.20
CA ALA A 40 11.95 17.92 6.09
C ALA A 40 12.01 16.40 6.29
N SER A 41 11.06 15.69 5.70
CA SER A 41 10.85 14.26 5.90
C SER A 41 10.33 13.59 4.64
N ILE A 42 10.54 12.29 4.55
CA ILE A 42 9.89 11.42 3.58
C ILE A 42 8.91 10.55 4.32
N SER A 43 7.70 10.41 3.79
CA SER A 43 6.72 9.45 4.27
C SER A 43 6.11 8.71 3.10
N GLY A 44 5.69 7.48 3.32
CA GLY A 44 5.08 6.72 2.25
C GLY A 44 4.46 5.43 2.71
N SER A 45 4.08 4.62 1.75
CA SER A 45 3.54 3.29 2.02
C SER A 45 3.75 2.37 0.83
N PHE A 46 3.82 1.08 1.11
CA PHE A 46 3.72 0.03 0.11
C PHE A 46 2.64 -0.97 0.51
N VAL A 47 2.10 -1.64 -0.49
CA VAL A 47 1.10 -2.71 -0.34
C VAL A 47 1.69 -3.97 -0.95
N ALA A 48 1.58 -5.07 -0.23
CA ALA A 48 1.99 -6.39 -0.70
C ALA A 48 1.07 -7.47 -0.15
N GLU A 49 1.20 -8.69 -0.67
CA GLU A 49 0.51 -9.87 -0.13
C GLU A 49 1.09 -10.25 1.25
N GLU A 50 0.26 -10.87 2.10
CA GLU A 50 0.69 -11.37 3.41
C GLU A 50 1.91 -12.31 3.32
N SER A 51 1.98 -13.11 2.26
CA SER A 51 3.07 -14.04 2.00
C SER A 51 4.43 -13.36 1.80
N ALA A 52 4.45 -12.13 1.30
CA ALA A 52 5.67 -11.36 1.08
C ALA A 52 6.40 -11.02 2.38
N ALA A 53 5.68 -10.87 3.48
CA ALA A 53 6.25 -10.55 4.79
C ALA A 53 6.73 -11.79 5.58
N ALA A 54 6.66 -13.00 5.00
CA ALA A 54 6.89 -14.24 5.75
C ALA A 54 8.33 -14.43 6.25
N ASP A 55 9.29 -13.83 5.59
CA ASP A 55 10.71 -13.84 5.98
C ASP A 55 11.15 -12.60 6.78
N GLY A 56 10.23 -11.66 7.05
CA GLY A 56 10.48 -10.41 7.74
C GLY A 56 10.93 -9.26 6.84
N ILE A 57 10.97 -9.46 5.53
CA ILE A 57 11.33 -8.45 4.53
C ILE A 57 10.28 -8.45 3.43
N VAL A 58 9.76 -7.28 3.08
CA VAL A 58 8.96 -7.11 1.86
C VAL A 58 9.83 -6.46 0.81
N SER A 59 10.12 -7.21 -0.25
CA SER A 59 10.99 -6.77 -1.34
C SER A 59 10.23 -5.93 -2.37
N GLY A 60 10.94 -5.08 -3.10
CA GLY A 60 10.32 -4.17 -4.08
C GLY A 60 9.61 -4.85 -5.24
N ASP A 61 10.04 -6.04 -5.64
CA ASP A 61 9.38 -6.86 -6.64
C ASP A 61 8.10 -7.55 -6.13
N GLU A 62 7.87 -7.50 -4.81
CA GLU A 62 6.65 -7.98 -4.15
C GLU A 62 5.63 -6.85 -3.92
N PHE A 63 5.98 -5.60 -4.23
CA PHE A 63 5.05 -4.49 -4.09
C PHE A 63 3.93 -4.56 -5.14
N ASP A 64 2.69 -4.66 -4.69
CA ASP A 64 1.51 -4.44 -5.54
C ASP A 64 1.36 -2.96 -5.94
N SER A 65 1.68 -2.09 -5.01
CA SER A 65 1.68 -0.63 -5.19
C SER A 65 2.48 0.06 -4.09
N TRP A 66 2.94 1.27 -4.39
CA TRP A 66 3.66 2.12 -3.44
C TRP A 66 3.36 3.60 -3.70
N MET A 67 3.61 4.42 -2.68
CA MET A 67 3.49 5.87 -2.74
C MET A 67 4.50 6.50 -1.78
N TRP A 68 5.18 7.55 -2.23
CA TRP A 68 6.12 8.33 -1.44
C TRP A 68 5.79 9.81 -1.51
N SER A 69 5.93 10.51 -0.38
CA SER A 69 5.72 11.94 -0.24
C SER A 69 6.93 12.59 0.40
N TRP A 70 7.43 13.60 -0.25
CA TRP A 70 8.43 14.52 0.28
C TRP A 70 7.74 15.75 0.87
N SER A 71 8.08 16.14 2.09
CA SER A 71 7.45 17.28 2.77
C SER A 71 7.90 18.66 2.25
N GLY A 72 8.99 18.69 1.48
CA GLY A 72 9.58 19.93 0.97
C GLY A 72 10.58 20.59 1.93
N ASN A 73 11.50 21.33 1.34
CA ASN A 73 12.41 22.27 2.00
C ASN A 73 12.70 23.47 1.07
N THR A 74 13.68 24.33 1.39
CA THR A 74 14.03 25.48 0.54
C THR A 74 14.66 25.11 -0.80
N GLU A 75 15.21 23.90 -0.97
CA GLU A 75 15.88 23.45 -2.19
C GLU A 75 14.95 22.68 -3.12
N VAL A 76 14.10 21.82 -2.57
CA VAL A 76 13.16 20.98 -3.33
C VAL A 76 11.76 21.12 -2.74
N GLU A 77 10.81 21.54 -3.58
CA GLU A 77 9.41 21.68 -3.18
C GLU A 77 8.76 20.34 -2.79
N ALA A 78 7.68 20.39 -2.02
CA ALA A 78 6.94 19.21 -1.63
C ALA A 78 6.28 18.52 -2.84
N PHE A 79 6.35 17.18 -2.89
CA PHE A 79 5.71 16.39 -3.93
C PHE A 79 5.26 15.02 -3.42
N THR A 80 4.49 14.33 -4.24
CA THR A 80 4.12 12.92 -4.05
C THR A 80 4.26 12.16 -5.36
N ILE A 81 4.91 11.00 -5.30
CA ILE A 81 5.05 10.04 -6.40
C ILE A 81 4.50 8.67 -5.98
N SER A 82 4.07 7.88 -6.96
CA SER A 82 3.49 6.57 -6.71
C SER A 82 3.70 5.64 -7.90
N SER A 83 3.45 4.37 -7.73
CA SER A 83 3.48 3.37 -8.80
C SER A 83 2.53 3.66 -9.98
N ALA A 84 1.66 4.67 -9.87
CA ALA A 84 0.80 5.12 -10.97
C ALA A 84 1.45 6.17 -11.86
N ASN A 85 2.46 6.90 -11.39
CA ASN A 85 3.07 8.05 -12.08
C ASN A 85 4.59 8.13 -11.98
N ALA A 86 5.24 7.10 -11.46
CA ALA A 86 6.67 7.03 -11.33
C ALA A 86 7.17 5.60 -11.50
N ASP A 87 8.40 5.47 -11.95
CA ASP A 87 9.08 4.21 -12.07
C ASP A 87 9.89 3.92 -10.80
N PHE A 88 10.01 2.65 -10.49
CA PHE A 88 10.87 2.13 -9.47
C PHE A 88 12.12 1.56 -10.13
N VAL A 89 13.29 2.01 -9.70
CA VAL A 89 14.57 1.62 -10.27
C VAL A 89 15.42 0.98 -9.20
N THR A 90 15.90 -0.23 -9.46
CA THR A 90 16.90 -0.89 -8.62
C THR A 90 18.29 -0.62 -9.20
N LEU A 91 19.19 -0.07 -8.40
CA LEU A 91 20.55 0.21 -8.84
C LEU A 91 21.51 -0.95 -8.52
N PHE A 92 21.26 -1.71 -7.46
CA PHE A 92 22.19 -2.73 -6.97
C PHE A 92 21.55 -4.08 -6.68
N ASP A 93 20.58 -4.17 -5.76
CA ASP A 93 19.89 -5.40 -5.38
C ASP A 93 18.37 -5.18 -5.35
N THR A 94 17.61 -6.23 -5.08
CA THR A 94 16.17 -6.11 -4.88
C THR A 94 15.92 -5.30 -3.61
N PRO A 95 15.35 -4.10 -3.70
CA PRO A 95 15.12 -3.28 -2.51
C PRO A 95 14.06 -3.92 -1.62
N GLY A 96 14.15 -3.61 -0.34
CA GLY A 96 13.24 -4.19 0.63
C GLY A 96 13.12 -3.35 1.90
N PHE A 97 12.08 -3.66 2.66
CA PHE A 97 11.84 -3.08 3.97
C PHE A 97 11.69 -4.18 5.00
N PHE A 98 12.38 -4.03 6.13
CA PHE A 98 12.08 -4.82 7.31
C PHE A 98 10.69 -4.46 7.83
N VAL A 99 9.86 -5.46 8.06
CA VAL A 99 8.46 -5.28 8.43
C VAL A 99 8.15 -5.69 9.87
N ASP A 100 9.16 -5.77 10.72
CA ASP A 100 9.03 -6.02 12.17
C ASP A 100 8.72 -4.75 13.00
N GLY A 101 8.54 -3.61 12.33
CA GLY A 101 8.17 -2.33 12.93
C GLY A 101 9.33 -1.45 13.39
N THR A 102 10.58 -1.89 13.28
CA THR A 102 11.74 -1.12 13.79
C THR A 102 12.97 -1.27 12.90
N ALA A 103 12.95 -0.69 11.71
CA ALA A 103 14.20 -0.42 11.02
C ALA A 103 14.81 0.85 11.66
N ASN A 104 15.72 0.69 12.62
CA ASN A 104 16.30 1.82 13.34
C ASN A 104 17.50 2.46 12.64
N GLU A 105 17.99 1.89 11.56
CA GLU A 105 19.16 2.40 10.86
C GLU A 105 19.03 2.14 9.37
N VAL A 106 19.35 3.15 8.55
CA VAL A 106 19.75 2.92 7.16
C VAL A 106 21.12 2.28 7.26
N GLU A 107 21.18 0.99 7.48
CA GLU A 107 22.42 0.26 7.41
C GLU A 107 22.73 0.01 5.93
N LEU A 108 23.47 0.94 5.33
CA LEU A 108 24.13 0.75 4.04
C LEU A 108 24.99 -0.54 4.00
N ALA A 109 25.26 -1.12 5.16
CA ALA A 109 26.08 -2.31 5.33
C ALA A 109 25.35 -3.63 5.13
N ASP A 110 24.03 -3.66 5.23
CA ASP A 110 23.24 -4.91 5.24
C ASP A 110 22.75 -5.33 3.84
N GLY A 111 23.04 -4.57 2.79
CA GLY A 111 22.66 -4.91 1.44
C GLY A 111 21.15 -4.75 1.15
N LEU A 112 20.41 -4.10 2.04
CA LEU A 112 19.05 -3.70 1.77
C LEU A 112 19.02 -2.31 1.16
N ASP A 113 18.81 -2.28 -0.13
CA ASP A 113 18.48 -1.09 -0.90
C ASP A 113 16.98 -0.81 -0.69
N GLN A 114 16.60 0.39 -0.26
CA GLN A 114 15.19 0.79 -0.20
C GLN A 114 14.68 1.38 -1.51
N GLY A 115 15.56 1.51 -2.49
CA GLY A 115 15.27 1.83 -3.87
C GLY A 115 15.20 3.30 -4.23
N THR A 116 15.27 3.51 -5.54
CA THR A 116 15.15 4.81 -6.19
C THR A 116 13.82 4.87 -6.94
N TYR A 117 13.08 5.94 -6.78
CA TYR A 117 11.75 6.17 -7.35
C TYR A 117 11.79 7.43 -8.20
N ILE A 118 11.46 7.32 -9.50
CA ILE A 118 11.66 8.39 -10.48
C ILE A 118 10.36 8.67 -11.25
N SER A 119 9.93 9.92 -11.23
CA SER A 119 8.90 10.46 -12.11
C SER A 119 9.53 11.40 -13.15
N ASP A 120 8.73 11.99 -14.03
CA ASP A 120 9.19 12.97 -15.01
C ASP A 120 9.82 14.22 -14.37
N ASP A 121 9.29 14.63 -13.19
CA ASP A 121 9.67 15.90 -12.55
C ASP A 121 10.54 15.70 -11.29
N PHE A 122 10.46 14.54 -10.63
CA PHE A 122 11.07 14.30 -9.32
C PHE A 122 11.75 12.94 -9.22
N GLY A 123 12.83 12.90 -8.43
CA GLY A 123 13.51 11.69 -8.01
C GLY A 123 13.57 11.58 -6.49
N LEU A 124 13.51 10.37 -5.98
CA LEU A 124 13.62 10.05 -4.58
C LEU A 124 14.44 8.78 -4.42
N ASP A 125 15.53 8.86 -3.69
CA ASP A 125 16.33 7.70 -3.32
C ASP A 125 16.28 7.50 -1.80
N LEU A 126 15.82 6.34 -1.40
CA LEU A 126 15.61 6.04 0.03
C LEU A 126 16.85 5.45 0.70
N GLU A 127 17.77 4.88 -0.07
CA GLU A 127 19.02 4.34 0.46
C GLU A 127 20.06 5.44 0.69
N PHE A 128 20.35 6.21 -0.36
CA PHE A 128 21.33 7.31 -0.28
C PHE A 128 20.73 8.61 0.27
N LEU A 129 19.43 8.60 0.56
CA LEU A 129 18.69 9.72 1.13
C LEU A 129 18.88 11.01 0.33
N PHE A 130 18.56 11.00 -0.94
CA PHE A 130 18.50 12.22 -1.73
C PHE A 130 17.13 12.41 -2.38
N VAL A 131 16.80 13.67 -2.61
CA VAL A 131 15.56 14.10 -3.24
C VAL A 131 15.88 15.12 -4.32
N ASP A 132 15.41 14.85 -5.54
CA ASP A 132 15.66 15.65 -6.73
C ASP A 132 14.41 16.34 -7.23
N SER A 133 14.57 17.59 -7.67
CA SER A 133 13.64 18.27 -8.58
C SER A 133 14.32 18.45 -9.94
N PHE A 134 13.94 17.65 -10.94
CA PHE A 134 14.52 17.72 -12.27
C PHE A 134 14.14 19.03 -12.98
N ALA A 135 12.92 19.54 -12.75
CA ALA A 135 12.46 20.79 -13.31
C ALA A 135 13.24 21.99 -12.77
N ALA A 136 13.59 22.00 -11.48
CA ALA A 136 14.37 23.05 -10.85
C ALA A 136 15.88 22.84 -10.99
N GLY A 137 16.32 21.61 -11.25
CA GLY A 137 17.74 21.20 -11.27
C GLY A 137 18.37 21.28 -9.89
N THR A 138 17.61 20.99 -8.85
CA THR A 138 18.05 21.05 -7.45
C THR A 138 17.97 19.67 -6.80
N THR A 139 18.91 19.41 -5.90
CA THR A 139 18.98 18.17 -5.11
C THR A 139 19.18 18.52 -3.65
N THR A 140 18.46 17.84 -2.77
CA THR A 140 18.72 17.89 -1.32
C THR A 140 19.14 16.51 -0.84
N PHE A 141 20.08 16.48 0.13
CA PHE A 141 20.64 15.25 0.69
C PHE A 141 20.27 15.14 2.17
N GLY A 142 19.92 13.94 2.57
CA GLY A 142 19.82 13.57 3.98
C GLY A 142 21.22 13.34 4.59
N ASP A 143 21.34 13.60 5.88
CA ASP A 143 22.53 13.32 6.65
C ASP A 143 22.26 12.13 7.58
N THR A 144 22.83 10.98 7.26
CA THR A 144 22.72 9.76 8.08
C THR A 144 23.37 9.92 9.46
N ALA A 145 24.35 10.85 9.58
CA ALA A 145 24.98 11.16 10.86
C ALA A 145 24.11 12.08 11.76
N ALA A 146 23.03 12.66 11.23
CA ALA A 146 22.14 13.55 11.98
C ALA A 146 21.30 12.83 13.06
N GLY A 147 21.34 11.50 13.12
CA GLY A 147 20.57 10.71 14.08
C GLY A 147 19.10 10.59 13.72
N GLY A 148 18.78 10.60 12.42
CA GLY A 148 17.45 10.34 11.90
C GLY A 148 16.98 8.91 12.19
N SER A 149 15.72 8.64 11.93
CA SER A 149 15.10 7.33 12.09
C SER A 149 14.21 6.97 10.93
N ILE A 150 14.17 5.67 10.61
CA ILE A 150 13.21 5.05 9.71
C ILE A 150 12.26 4.22 10.58
N MET A 151 10.96 4.42 10.37
CA MET A 151 9.93 3.67 11.07
C MET A 151 9.05 2.99 10.04
N VAL A 152 8.88 1.67 10.17
CA VAL A 152 7.89 0.89 9.41
C VAL A 152 6.75 0.54 10.35
N SER A 153 5.51 0.84 9.95
CA SER A 153 4.33 0.54 10.79
C SER A 153 4.02 -0.95 10.86
N GLU A 154 3.24 -1.35 11.86
CA GLU A 154 2.54 -2.63 11.78
C GLU A 154 1.64 -2.69 10.54
N PRO A 155 1.44 -3.89 9.95
CA PRO A 155 0.65 -4.03 8.74
C PRO A 155 -0.83 -3.74 8.98
N GLU A 156 -1.43 -2.97 8.08
CA GLU A 156 -2.86 -2.72 8.02
C GLU A 156 -3.49 -3.53 6.87
N GLN A 157 -4.50 -4.35 7.16
CA GLN A 157 -5.19 -5.10 6.12
C GLN A 157 -5.90 -4.18 5.13
N VAL A 158 -5.60 -4.34 3.84
CA VAL A 158 -6.28 -3.61 2.76
C VAL A 158 -7.56 -4.35 2.37
N PRO A 159 -8.76 -3.74 2.51
CA PRO A 159 -10.00 -4.38 2.13
C PRO A 159 -10.02 -4.68 0.63
N GLU A 160 -10.30 -5.92 0.27
CA GLU A 160 -10.47 -6.28 -1.13
C GLU A 160 -11.70 -5.61 -1.73
N PRO A 161 -11.63 -5.16 -3.00
CA PRO A 161 -12.77 -4.56 -3.68
C PRO A 161 -14.00 -5.48 -3.68
N ALA A 162 -13.82 -6.79 -3.80
CA ALA A 162 -14.90 -7.78 -3.78
C ALA A 162 -15.62 -7.83 -2.43
N THR A 163 -14.92 -7.65 -1.32
CA THR A 163 -15.49 -7.61 0.03
C THR A 163 -16.40 -6.39 0.20
N VAL A 164 -15.99 -5.25 -0.32
CA VAL A 164 -16.79 -4.01 -0.30
C VAL A 164 -18.06 -4.18 -1.14
N PHE A 165 -17.97 -4.75 -2.33
CA PHE A 165 -19.13 -5.02 -3.18
C PHE A 165 -20.06 -6.07 -2.57
N GLY A 166 -19.53 -7.10 -1.93
CA GLY A 166 -20.30 -8.12 -1.22
C GLY A 166 -21.12 -7.51 -0.07
N LEU A 167 -20.52 -6.68 0.75
CA LEU A 167 -21.21 -5.98 1.84
C LEU A 167 -22.28 -5.02 1.35
N LEU A 168 -22.04 -4.29 0.26
CA LEU A 168 -23.02 -3.41 -0.37
C LEU A 168 -24.21 -4.20 -0.96
N ALA A 169 -23.96 -5.35 -1.57
CA ALA A 169 -25.01 -6.21 -2.11
C ALA A 169 -25.90 -6.78 -1.01
N VAL A 170 -25.33 -7.21 0.10
CA VAL A 170 -26.07 -7.71 1.28
C VAL A 170 -26.90 -6.58 1.90
N ALA A 171 -26.31 -5.40 2.13
CA ALA A 171 -27.03 -4.25 2.67
C ALA A 171 -28.17 -3.78 1.76
N GLY A 172 -27.94 -3.76 0.44
CA GLY A 172 -28.97 -3.45 -0.57
C GLY A 172 -30.12 -4.47 -0.58
N GLY A 173 -29.79 -5.76 -0.49
CA GLY A 173 -30.77 -6.84 -0.43
C GLY A 173 -31.69 -6.74 0.80
N PHE A 174 -31.18 -6.41 1.96
CA PHE A 174 -31.99 -6.18 3.18
C PHE A 174 -32.91 -4.97 3.05
N ALA A 175 -32.45 -3.89 2.41
CA ALA A 175 -33.27 -2.69 2.20
C ALA A 175 -34.48 -2.96 1.28
N VAL A 176 -34.29 -3.73 0.22
CA VAL A 176 -35.38 -4.13 -0.71
C VAL A 176 -36.36 -5.07 -0.01
N ALA A 177 -35.89 -6.08 0.69
CA ALA A 177 -36.74 -7.03 1.41
C ALA A 177 -37.60 -6.35 2.50
N LYS A 178 -37.07 -5.32 3.17
CA LYS A 178 -37.82 -4.54 4.18
C LYS A 178 -38.94 -3.70 3.53
N ARG A 179 -38.69 -3.12 2.34
CA ARG A 179 -39.72 -2.35 1.62
C ARG A 179 -40.88 -3.22 1.11
N GLN A 180 -40.60 -4.44 0.67
CA GLN A 180 -41.65 -5.37 0.23
C GLN A 180 -42.61 -5.80 1.36
N LYS A 181 -42.08 -5.94 2.61
CA LYS A 181 -42.92 -6.28 3.78
C LYS A 181 -43.80 -5.13 4.27
N GLN A 182 -43.52 -3.89 3.89
CA GLN A 182 -44.35 -2.73 4.26
C GLN A 182 -45.42 -2.41 3.24
N ALA A 183 -45.38 -3.01 2.04
CA ALA A 183 -46.31 -2.81 0.96
C ALA A 183 -47.37 -3.93 0.82
N ALA A 184 -47.32 -4.96 1.69
CA ALA A 184 -48.28 -6.06 1.77
C ALA A 184 -49.09 -5.93 3.09
#